data_da341f5ecceec622009bb8cc23662768
#
_entry.id   da341f5ecceec622009bb8cc23662768
#
_cell.length_a   1.000
_cell.length_b   1.000
_cell.length_c   1.000
_cell.angle_alpha   90.00
_cell.angle_beta   90.00
_cell.angle_gamma   90.00
#
_symmetry.space_group_name_H-M   'P 1'
#
loop_
_entity.id
_entity.type
_entity.pdbx_description
1 polymer ?
#
loop_
_entity_poly.entity_id
_entity_poly.type
_entity_poly.pdbx_seq_one_letter_code
_entity_poly.pdbx_strand_id
1 'polypeptide(L)'
;LFNIADMYWVKDDFFSLMEIPVIEGEVFRSDGSASNKVMVSRSFVEKMEQVAGWTGSAIGKNIIITEHSQNGEPFTICGVYEDVCIGSTGNPDTRPTALFYDRYAPMILIKFHEMSPENIKKAQKVLEDVMPDRNVTVTAYYMDMIDLYKDSRTFRDSVMIGGIVTLIIALIGLLGYTSDETNRRGREIAIRKVNGATAWSILKMISKDISYIAIPAIVIGMTVAYYSGTGWLEKFTEKAPIGFFIFLAGAMMVYVLIIACVLYRAWAVSNSNPVD
;
A
#
# COMPACT_ATOMS: atom_id res chain seq x y z
N LEU A 1 26.56 22.71 3.88
CA LEU A 1 25.12 22.85 4.16
C LEU A 1 24.43 21.53 3.82
N PHE A 2 24.00 20.80 4.86
CA PHE A 2 23.27 19.55 4.65
C PHE A 2 21.82 19.80 5.05
N ASN A 3 20.90 19.56 4.15
CA ASN A 3 19.48 19.43 4.50
C ASN A 3 19.32 18.08 5.22
N ILE A 4 19.46 18.11 6.54
CA ILE A 4 19.50 16.90 7.38
C ILE A 4 18.09 16.47 7.73
N ALA A 5 17.15 17.41 7.88
CA ALA A 5 15.81 17.14 8.37
C ALA A 5 14.78 18.09 7.75
N ASP A 6 13.55 17.61 7.63
CA ASP A 6 12.40 18.45 7.36
C ASP A 6 11.95 19.17 8.64
N MET A 7 11.52 20.41 8.47
CA MET A 7 11.16 21.30 9.56
C MET A 7 9.67 21.59 9.53
N TYR A 8 9.02 21.44 10.69
CA TYR A 8 7.62 21.80 10.86
C TYR A 8 7.43 22.64 12.13
N TRP A 9 6.43 23.50 12.10
CA TRP A 9 6.08 24.38 13.20
C TRP A 9 4.76 23.91 13.80
N VAL A 10 4.79 23.64 15.09
CA VAL A 10 3.66 23.06 15.82
C VAL A 10 3.46 23.75 17.17
N LYS A 11 2.27 23.57 17.75
CA LYS A 11 1.97 23.98 19.13
C LYS A 11 2.24 22.83 20.11
N ASP A 12 2.21 23.18 21.39
CA ASP A 12 2.38 22.24 22.51
C ASP A 12 1.37 21.07 22.50
N ASP A 13 0.12 21.33 22.10
CA ASP A 13 -0.94 20.32 22.04
C ASP A 13 -0.78 19.28 20.89
N PHE A 14 0.12 19.54 19.94
CA PHE A 14 0.26 18.71 18.73
C PHE A 14 0.59 17.25 19.05
N PHE A 15 1.52 17.03 19.99
CA PHE A 15 1.95 15.67 20.36
C PHE A 15 0.83 14.87 21.01
N SER A 16 0.06 15.50 21.90
CA SER A 16 -1.08 14.87 22.56
C SER A 16 -2.24 14.62 21.61
N LEU A 17 -2.49 15.55 20.68
CA LEU A 17 -3.54 15.45 19.67
C LEU A 17 -3.27 14.32 18.68
N MET A 18 -2.03 14.22 18.22
CA MET A 18 -1.58 13.23 17.22
C MET A 18 -1.14 11.91 17.87
N GLU A 19 -1.14 11.83 19.23
CA GLU A 19 -0.72 10.64 19.99
C GLU A 19 0.71 10.19 19.66
N ILE A 20 1.61 11.16 19.40
CA ILE A 20 3.00 10.90 19.07
C ILE A 20 3.78 10.60 20.36
N PRO A 21 4.40 9.40 20.50
CA PRO A 21 5.16 9.06 21.68
C PRO A 21 6.44 9.90 21.79
N VAL A 22 6.67 10.48 22.96
CA VAL A 22 7.94 11.13 23.32
C VAL A 22 8.83 10.09 23.99
N ILE A 23 10.03 9.89 23.43
CA ILE A 23 10.98 8.87 23.87
C ILE A 23 11.85 9.40 24.99
N GLU A 24 12.29 10.67 24.86
CA GLU A 24 13.21 11.29 25.79
C GLU A 24 12.91 12.80 25.92
N GLY A 25 13.07 13.37 27.11
CA GLY A 25 12.86 14.79 27.36
C GLY A 25 11.40 15.19 27.58
N GLU A 26 11.08 16.43 27.29
CA GLU A 26 9.76 17.03 27.54
C GLU A 26 9.23 17.73 26.27
N VAL A 27 7.89 17.76 26.14
CA VAL A 27 7.20 18.52 25.11
C VAL A 27 7.32 20.03 25.40
N PHE A 28 7.16 20.86 24.38
CA PHE A 28 7.07 22.30 24.53
C PHE A 28 6.02 22.71 25.56
N ARG A 29 6.28 23.82 26.25
CA ARG A 29 5.30 24.46 27.14
C ARG A 29 4.99 25.87 26.61
N SER A 30 3.73 26.23 26.58
CA SER A 30 3.24 27.56 26.13
C SER A 30 3.63 28.72 27.06
N ASP A 31 4.55 28.53 28.01
CA ASP A 31 4.96 29.48 29.02
C ASP A 31 5.97 30.55 28.52
N GLY A 32 6.21 30.62 27.21
CA GLY A 32 7.21 31.52 26.63
C GLY A 32 8.63 30.99 26.60
N SER A 33 8.90 29.83 27.24
CA SER A 33 10.23 29.21 27.28
C SER A 33 10.53 28.38 26.00
N ALA A 34 9.55 28.28 25.10
CA ALA A 34 9.62 27.40 23.93
C ALA A 34 10.29 28.03 22.70
N SER A 35 10.53 29.34 22.68
CA SER A 35 10.96 30.08 21.47
C SER A 35 12.26 29.56 20.85
N ASN A 36 13.17 29.04 21.66
CA ASN A 36 14.48 28.49 21.21
C ASN A 36 14.59 26.99 21.47
N LYS A 37 13.47 26.29 21.57
CA LYS A 37 13.45 24.85 21.78
C LYS A 37 13.00 24.14 20.50
N VAL A 38 13.55 22.93 20.31
CA VAL A 38 13.23 22.04 19.20
C VAL A 38 13.04 20.63 19.72
N MET A 39 12.06 19.92 19.16
CA MET A 39 11.93 18.49 19.32
C MET A 39 12.38 17.81 18.03
N VAL A 40 13.07 16.70 18.15
CA VAL A 40 13.65 15.98 17.00
C VAL A 40 13.17 14.53 16.96
N SER A 41 13.07 13.96 15.77
CA SER A 41 12.73 12.56 15.60
C SER A 41 13.89 11.65 16.00
N ARG A 42 13.60 10.36 16.26
CA ARG A 42 14.63 9.35 16.54
C ARG A 42 15.63 9.28 15.39
N SER A 43 15.16 9.22 14.15
CA SER A 43 16.00 9.19 12.95
C SER A 43 16.90 10.41 12.81
N PHE A 44 16.49 11.57 13.34
CA PHE A 44 17.35 12.75 13.42
C PHE A 44 18.56 12.50 14.32
N VAL A 45 18.34 11.92 15.50
CA VAL A 45 19.41 11.62 16.45
C VAL A 45 20.38 10.61 15.85
N GLU A 46 19.88 9.53 15.29
CA GLU A 46 20.68 8.50 14.60
C GLU A 46 21.51 9.09 13.44
N LYS A 47 20.93 10.01 12.69
CA LYS A 47 21.64 10.71 11.63
C LYS A 47 22.77 11.59 12.16
N MET A 48 22.53 12.30 13.27
CA MET A 48 23.52 13.16 13.90
C MET A 48 24.63 12.35 14.57
N GLU A 49 24.33 11.16 15.11
CA GLU A 49 25.37 10.23 15.57
C GLU A 49 26.31 9.83 14.45
N GLN A 50 25.76 9.52 13.27
CA GLN A 50 26.55 9.11 12.10
C GLN A 50 27.38 10.25 11.49
N VAL A 51 26.79 11.46 11.39
CA VAL A 51 27.40 12.58 10.62
C VAL A 51 28.23 13.48 11.56
N ALA A 52 27.73 13.76 12.76
CA ALA A 52 28.37 14.68 13.70
C ALA A 52 29.05 13.98 14.89
N GLY A 53 29.01 12.64 14.92
CA GLY A 53 29.64 11.87 16.00
C GLY A 53 29.01 12.10 17.38
N TRP A 54 27.69 12.36 17.43
CA TRP A 54 27.02 12.55 18.72
C TRP A 54 27.07 11.27 19.55
N THR A 55 27.32 11.45 20.83
CA THR A 55 27.30 10.37 21.82
C THR A 55 26.41 10.77 22.99
N GLY A 56 25.73 9.80 23.58
CA GLY A 56 24.82 10.01 24.72
C GLY A 56 23.53 10.73 24.35
N SER A 57 22.83 11.27 25.37
CA SER A 57 21.55 11.96 25.17
C SER A 57 21.65 13.13 24.16
N ALA A 58 20.60 13.28 23.36
CA ALA A 58 20.44 14.41 22.45
C ALA A 58 19.92 15.66 23.19
N ILE A 59 19.31 15.48 24.36
CA ILE A 59 18.71 16.58 25.13
C ILE A 59 19.76 17.58 25.55
N GLY A 60 19.43 18.87 25.40
CA GLY A 60 20.32 19.98 25.72
C GLY A 60 21.38 20.29 24.67
N LYS A 61 21.51 19.48 23.61
CA LYS A 61 22.39 19.83 22.50
C LYS A 61 21.77 20.94 21.64
N ASN A 62 22.62 21.76 21.04
CA ASN A 62 22.18 22.89 20.22
C ASN A 62 22.31 22.55 18.74
N ILE A 63 21.31 22.96 17.96
CA ILE A 63 21.31 22.91 16.51
C ILE A 63 21.12 24.34 15.96
N ILE A 64 21.75 24.63 14.84
CA ILE A 64 21.66 25.91 14.16
C ILE A 64 20.98 25.70 12.81
N ILE A 65 19.91 26.46 12.56
CA ILE A 65 19.18 26.43 11.32
C ILE A 65 19.59 27.64 10.49
N THR A 66 20.21 27.37 9.35
CA THR A 66 20.74 28.41 8.47
C THR A 66 19.66 29.06 7.60
N GLU A 67 18.51 28.43 7.42
CA GLU A 67 17.43 28.90 6.56
C GLU A 67 16.51 29.93 7.24
N HIS A 68 16.41 29.91 8.57
CA HIS A 68 15.44 30.72 9.31
C HIS A 68 16.06 31.84 10.14
N SER A 69 17.33 31.82 10.37
CA SER A 69 18.04 32.85 11.14
C SER A 69 19.21 33.40 10.35
N GLN A 70 19.15 34.65 9.95
CA GLN A 70 20.28 35.36 9.38
C GLN A 70 21.44 35.48 10.39
N ASN A 71 21.17 35.30 11.67
CA ASN A 71 22.14 35.43 12.77
C ASN A 71 22.57 34.11 13.37
N GLY A 72 22.02 32.96 12.91
CA GLY A 72 22.43 31.63 13.38
C GLY A 72 22.10 31.38 14.86
N GLU A 73 20.94 31.82 15.36
CA GLU A 73 20.54 31.56 16.74
C GLU A 73 20.37 30.04 16.97
N PRO A 74 20.96 29.50 18.06
CA PRO A 74 20.88 28.10 18.34
C PRO A 74 19.52 27.70 18.93
N PHE A 75 18.99 26.56 18.48
CA PHE A 75 17.86 25.90 19.08
C PHE A 75 18.34 24.75 19.96
N THR A 76 17.83 24.67 21.19
CA THR A 76 18.17 23.61 22.12
C THR A 76 17.18 22.46 22.00
N ILE A 77 17.66 21.23 21.86
CA ILE A 77 16.83 20.03 21.82
C ILE A 77 16.23 19.82 23.21
N CYS A 78 14.90 19.86 23.31
CA CYS A 78 14.16 19.63 24.54
C CYS A 78 13.51 18.24 24.63
N GLY A 79 13.30 17.58 23.48
CA GLY A 79 12.71 16.26 23.45
C GLY A 79 13.04 15.50 22.17
N VAL A 80 12.96 14.17 22.27
CA VAL A 80 13.08 13.22 21.16
C VAL A 80 11.76 12.46 21.06
N TYR A 81 11.18 12.38 19.88
CA TYR A 81 9.93 11.66 19.62
C TYR A 81 10.13 10.50 18.65
N GLU A 82 9.18 9.56 18.66
CA GLU A 82 9.17 8.42 17.75
C GLU A 82 8.95 8.91 16.31
N ASP A 83 9.62 8.29 15.34
CA ASP A 83 9.45 8.66 13.94
C ASP A 83 8.00 8.56 13.51
N VAL A 84 7.52 9.59 12.82
CA VAL A 84 6.19 9.64 12.22
C VAL A 84 6.31 9.52 10.71
N CYS A 85 5.42 8.75 10.09
CA CYS A 85 5.37 8.64 8.65
C CYS A 85 4.78 9.92 8.06
N ILE A 86 5.59 10.68 7.32
CA ILE A 86 5.16 11.85 6.57
C ILE A 86 5.05 11.46 5.10
N GLY A 87 3.93 11.80 4.48
CA GLY A 87 3.65 11.41 3.10
C GLY A 87 2.84 10.12 2.99
N SER A 88 2.82 9.50 1.80
CA SER A 88 2.12 8.24 1.59
C SER A 88 2.99 7.05 1.99
N THR A 89 2.37 5.97 2.47
CA THR A 89 3.09 4.71 2.76
C THR A 89 3.75 4.10 1.51
N GLY A 90 3.33 4.51 0.30
CA GLY A 90 3.93 4.09 -0.97
C GLY A 90 5.16 4.89 -1.39
N ASN A 91 5.34 6.07 -0.82
CA ASN A 91 6.52 6.90 -0.99
C ASN A 91 6.77 7.66 0.31
N PRO A 92 7.20 6.95 1.37
CA PRO A 92 7.42 7.57 2.65
C PRO A 92 8.56 8.56 2.56
N ASP A 93 8.37 9.72 3.15
CA ASP A 93 9.50 10.58 3.40
C ASP A 93 10.27 10.02 4.60
N THR A 94 11.43 9.46 4.32
CA THR A 94 12.31 8.86 5.34
C THR A 94 13.28 9.88 5.92
N ARG A 95 13.13 11.17 5.55
CA ARG A 95 13.98 12.21 6.10
C ARG A 95 13.68 12.42 7.57
N PRO A 96 14.71 12.62 8.39
CA PRO A 96 14.53 13.02 9.77
C PRO A 96 13.69 14.29 9.87
N THR A 97 12.97 14.44 10.97
CA THR A 97 12.10 15.59 11.18
C THR A 97 12.48 16.35 12.44
N ALA A 98 12.31 17.67 12.41
CA ALA A 98 12.49 18.56 13.53
C ALA A 98 11.26 19.45 13.68
N LEU A 99 10.68 19.48 14.89
CA LEU A 99 9.48 20.24 15.20
C LEU A 99 9.84 21.44 16.07
N PHE A 100 9.42 22.61 15.61
CA PHE A 100 9.64 23.90 16.26
C PHE A 100 8.35 24.42 16.84
N TYR A 101 8.45 25.14 17.95
CA TYR A 101 7.30 25.79 18.51
C TYR A 101 6.92 27.06 17.72
N ASP A 102 5.68 27.12 17.25
CA ASP A 102 5.12 28.36 16.69
C ASP A 102 3.79 28.71 17.37
N ARG A 103 3.70 29.98 17.73
CA ARG A 103 2.49 30.55 18.30
C ARG A 103 1.38 30.76 17.23
N TYR A 104 1.77 30.92 15.99
CA TYR A 104 0.90 31.31 14.88
C TYR A 104 0.78 30.19 13.84
N ALA A 105 0.29 29.04 14.25
CA ALA A 105 0.09 27.93 13.31
C ALA A 105 -0.97 28.27 12.25
N PRO A 106 -0.68 28.08 10.96
CA PRO A 106 -1.63 28.41 9.87
C PRO A 106 -2.77 27.39 9.76
N MET A 107 -2.66 26.24 10.42
CA MET A 107 -3.62 25.14 10.39
C MET A 107 -4.11 24.84 11.80
N ILE A 108 -5.42 24.60 11.93
CA ILE A 108 -6.06 24.16 13.16
C ILE A 108 -6.45 22.68 13.01
N LEU A 109 -5.92 21.82 13.86
CA LEU A 109 -6.31 20.43 13.92
C LEU A 109 -7.39 20.26 15.00
N ILE A 110 -8.48 19.59 14.65
CA ILE A 110 -9.61 19.32 15.56
C ILE A 110 -9.81 17.80 15.65
N LYS A 111 -9.72 17.26 16.86
CA LYS A 111 -10.02 15.86 17.12
C LYS A 111 -11.47 15.72 17.56
N PHE A 112 -12.27 14.98 16.79
CA PHE A 112 -13.64 14.65 17.15
C PHE A 112 -13.69 13.31 17.88
N HIS A 113 -14.59 13.18 18.84
CA HIS A 113 -14.89 11.89 19.45
C HIS A 113 -15.51 10.92 18.43
N GLU A 114 -16.34 11.45 17.55
CA GLU A 114 -16.95 10.71 16.44
C GLU A 114 -16.90 11.57 15.18
N MET A 115 -16.31 11.02 14.11
CA MET A 115 -16.22 11.68 12.82
C MET A 115 -17.55 11.51 12.08
N SER A 116 -18.33 12.58 11.99
CA SER A 116 -19.57 12.61 11.22
C SER A 116 -19.65 13.85 10.33
N PRO A 117 -20.38 13.78 9.21
CA PRO A 117 -20.60 14.96 8.35
C PRO A 117 -21.27 16.12 9.09
N GLU A 118 -22.08 15.80 10.10
CA GLU A 118 -22.75 16.82 10.93
C GLU A 118 -21.75 17.56 11.82
N ASN A 119 -20.80 16.85 12.43
CA ASN A 119 -19.79 17.44 13.30
C ASN A 119 -18.82 18.31 12.49
N ILE A 120 -18.48 17.89 11.26
CA ILE A 120 -17.68 18.72 10.34
C ILE A 120 -18.42 20.01 9.99
N LYS A 121 -19.72 19.94 9.64
CA LYS A 121 -20.54 21.12 9.35
C LYS A 121 -20.69 22.04 10.56
N LYS A 122 -20.85 21.50 11.77
CA LYS A 122 -20.90 22.28 13.00
C LYS A 122 -19.58 23.05 13.22
N ALA A 123 -18.44 22.35 13.08
CA ALA A 123 -17.13 22.97 13.22
C ALA A 123 -16.93 24.07 12.17
N GLN A 124 -17.29 23.80 10.90
CA GLN A 124 -17.24 24.79 9.82
C GLN A 124 -18.01 26.05 10.20
N LYS A 125 -19.25 25.89 10.64
CA LYS A 125 -20.12 27.03 11.03
C LYS A 125 -19.54 27.82 12.19
N VAL A 126 -19.05 27.15 13.24
CA VAL A 126 -18.43 27.83 14.39
C VAL A 126 -17.21 28.64 13.96
N LEU A 127 -16.38 28.08 13.07
CA LEU A 127 -15.19 28.77 12.58
C LEU A 127 -15.53 29.96 11.67
N GLU A 128 -16.57 29.84 10.84
CA GLU A 128 -17.09 30.94 10.03
C GLU A 128 -17.63 32.07 10.92
N ASP A 129 -18.36 31.75 11.99
CA ASP A 129 -18.90 32.71 12.96
C ASP A 129 -17.78 33.45 13.73
N VAL A 130 -16.69 32.77 14.05
CA VAL A 130 -15.55 33.32 14.81
C VAL A 130 -14.59 34.11 13.89
N MET A 131 -14.49 33.73 12.62
CA MET A 131 -13.57 34.34 11.65
C MET A 131 -14.31 34.73 10.36
N PRO A 132 -15.24 35.70 10.42
CA PRO A 132 -16.08 36.03 9.26
C PRO A 132 -15.31 36.64 8.07
N ASP A 133 -14.14 37.23 8.34
CA ASP A 133 -13.30 37.85 7.32
C ASP A 133 -12.34 36.84 6.63
N ARG A 134 -12.37 35.55 7.01
CA ARG A 134 -11.51 34.54 6.45
C ARG A 134 -12.31 33.40 5.83
N ASN A 135 -11.88 32.99 4.66
CA ASN A 135 -12.42 31.76 4.04
C ASN A 135 -11.80 30.53 4.73
N VAL A 136 -12.51 29.99 5.73
CA VAL A 136 -12.08 28.82 6.48
C VAL A 136 -12.76 27.59 5.91
N THR A 137 -12.00 26.54 5.60
CA THR A 137 -12.55 25.27 5.13
C THR A 137 -12.17 24.18 6.12
N VAL A 138 -13.16 23.44 6.60
CA VAL A 138 -12.94 22.25 7.45
C VAL A 138 -13.00 21.01 6.59
N THR A 139 -11.87 20.31 6.46
CA THR A 139 -11.75 19.05 5.73
C THR A 139 -11.45 17.91 6.70
N ALA A 140 -11.95 16.74 6.40
CA ALA A 140 -11.57 15.56 7.16
C ALA A 140 -10.17 15.10 6.75
N TYR A 141 -9.25 15.03 7.70
CA TYR A 141 -7.85 14.65 7.45
C TYR A 141 -7.72 13.32 6.69
N TYR A 142 -8.62 12.36 6.94
CA TYR A 142 -8.62 11.10 6.22
C TYR A 142 -8.92 11.26 4.71
N MET A 143 -9.63 12.32 4.29
CA MET A 143 -9.87 12.58 2.86
C MET A 143 -8.59 13.03 2.17
N ASP A 144 -7.81 13.88 2.82
CA ASP A 144 -6.50 14.29 2.31
C ASP A 144 -5.55 13.07 2.24
N MET A 145 -5.63 12.18 3.23
CA MET A 145 -4.91 10.90 3.20
C MET A 145 -5.37 9.99 2.06
N ILE A 146 -6.68 9.94 1.74
CA ILE A 146 -7.19 9.18 0.60
C ILE A 146 -6.60 9.70 -0.72
N ASP A 147 -6.46 10.99 -0.89
CA ASP A 147 -5.91 11.60 -2.10
C ASP A 147 -4.42 11.26 -2.27
N LEU A 148 -3.65 11.14 -1.19
CA LEU A 148 -2.27 10.65 -1.21
C LEU A 148 -2.15 9.21 -1.76
N TYR A 149 -3.18 8.39 -1.55
CA TYR A 149 -3.20 7.00 -2.05
C TYR A 149 -3.89 6.83 -3.41
N LYS A 150 -4.38 7.91 -4.03
CA LYS A 150 -5.12 7.87 -5.29
C LYS A 150 -4.32 7.19 -6.40
N ASP A 151 -3.05 7.53 -6.54
CA ASP A 151 -2.18 6.95 -7.58
C ASP A 151 -1.97 5.44 -7.36
N SER A 152 -1.74 5.04 -6.12
CA SER A 152 -1.59 3.62 -5.76
C SER A 152 -2.87 2.83 -6.01
N ARG A 153 -4.05 3.42 -5.73
CA ARG A 153 -5.35 2.81 -6.02
C ARG A 153 -5.59 2.70 -7.51
N THR A 154 -5.32 3.76 -8.28
CA THR A 154 -5.45 3.75 -9.73
C THR A 154 -4.54 2.71 -10.37
N PHE A 155 -3.31 2.58 -9.89
CA PHE A 155 -2.39 1.53 -10.33
C PHE A 155 -2.93 0.13 -10.03
N ARG A 156 -3.38 -0.13 -8.79
CA ARG A 156 -4.01 -1.40 -8.39
C ARG A 156 -5.18 -1.75 -9.30
N ASP A 157 -6.09 -0.80 -9.54
CA ASP A 157 -7.30 -1.03 -10.34
C ASP A 157 -6.96 -1.29 -11.80
N SER A 158 -5.95 -0.61 -12.35
CA SER A 158 -5.45 -0.84 -13.71
C SER A 158 -4.83 -2.24 -13.87
N VAL A 159 -4.03 -2.68 -12.90
CA VAL A 159 -3.44 -4.03 -12.88
C VAL A 159 -4.54 -5.08 -12.75
N MET A 160 -5.54 -4.85 -11.92
CA MET A 160 -6.66 -5.78 -11.73
C MET A 160 -7.49 -5.91 -13.01
N ILE A 161 -7.84 -4.80 -13.67
CA ILE A 161 -8.58 -4.81 -14.93
C ILE A 161 -7.76 -5.52 -16.02
N GLY A 162 -6.49 -5.18 -16.18
CA GLY A 162 -5.58 -5.81 -17.12
C GLY A 162 -5.45 -7.32 -16.87
N GLY A 163 -5.37 -7.74 -15.62
CA GLY A 163 -5.34 -9.14 -15.21
C GLY A 163 -6.62 -9.90 -15.60
N ILE A 164 -7.78 -9.30 -15.36
CA ILE A 164 -9.09 -9.89 -15.73
C ILE A 164 -9.18 -10.04 -17.25
N VAL A 165 -8.84 -9.00 -18.01
CA VAL A 165 -8.87 -9.05 -19.49
C VAL A 165 -7.92 -10.14 -20.01
N THR A 166 -6.71 -10.22 -19.49
CA THR A 166 -5.73 -11.25 -19.85
C THR A 166 -6.26 -12.65 -19.53
N LEU A 167 -6.90 -12.84 -18.39
CA LEU A 167 -7.51 -14.12 -18.00
C LEU A 167 -8.63 -14.52 -18.98
N ILE A 168 -9.49 -13.59 -19.36
CA ILE A 168 -10.58 -13.85 -20.34
C ILE A 168 -9.98 -14.28 -21.67
N ILE A 169 -8.97 -13.58 -22.18
CA ILE A 169 -8.30 -13.92 -23.46
C ILE A 169 -7.66 -15.31 -23.36
N ALA A 170 -6.99 -15.61 -22.26
CA ALA A 170 -6.36 -16.92 -22.03
C ALA A 170 -7.41 -18.05 -22.01
N LEU A 171 -8.56 -17.84 -21.36
CA LEU A 171 -9.66 -18.82 -21.33
C LEU A 171 -10.27 -19.03 -22.72
N ILE A 172 -10.46 -17.99 -23.53
CA ILE A 172 -10.93 -18.12 -24.90
C ILE A 172 -9.92 -18.91 -25.74
N GLY A 173 -8.62 -18.60 -25.61
CA GLY A 173 -7.56 -19.36 -26.29
C GLY A 173 -7.54 -20.83 -25.86
N LEU A 174 -7.75 -21.11 -24.58
CA LEU A 174 -7.82 -22.48 -24.06
C LEU A 174 -9.02 -23.25 -24.57
N LEU A 175 -10.19 -22.59 -24.71
CA LEU A 175 -11.38 -23.19 -25.32
C LEU A 175 -11.11 -23.57 -26.77
N GLY A 176 -10.46 -22.70 -27.56
CA GLY A 176 -10.05 -22.96 -28.93
C GLY A 176 -9.08 -24.14 -29.02
N TYR A 177 -8.03 -24.13 -28.21
CA TYR A 177 -7.04 -25.22 -28.13
C TYR A 177 -7.69 -26.55 -27.74
N THR A 178 -8.53 -26.56 -26.70
CA THR A 178 -9.23 -27.80 -26.29
C THR A 178 -10.14 -28.35 -27.37
N SER A 179 -10.82 -27.46 -28.15
CA SER A 179 -11.66 -27.85 -29.26
C SER A 179 -10.86 -28.50 -30.40
N ASP A 180 -9.74 -27.86 -30.77
CA ASP A 180 -8.86 -28.39 -31.82
C ASP A 180 -8.24 -29.75 -31.42
N GLU A 181 -7.73 -29.85 -30.19
CA GLU A 181 -7.14 -31.08 -29.68
C GLU A 181 -8.16 -32.23 -29.60
N THR A 182 -9.41 -31.91 -29.21
CA THR A 182 -10.50 -32.90 -29.17
C THR A 182 -10.86 -33.37 -30.56
N ASN A 183 -10.93 -32.46 -31.53
CA ASN A 183 -11.22 -32.80 -32.93
C ASN A 183 -10.10 -33.67 -33.52
N ARG A 184 -8.84 -33.33 -33.29
CA ARG A 184 -7.68 -34.12 -33.77
C ARG A 184 -7.68 -35.54 -33.21
N ARG A 185 -8.11 -35.72 -31.98
CA ARG A 185 -8.20 -37.04 -31.31
C ARG A 185 -9.55 -37.72 -31.48
N GLY A 186 -10.46 -37.15 -32.28
CA GLY A 186 -11.82 -37.68 -32.45
C GLY A 186 -11.86 -39.17 -32.82
N ARG A 187 -10.95 -39.62 -33.69
CA ARG A 187 -10.83 -41.01 -34.08
C ARG A 187 -10.39 -41.92 -32.94
N GLU A 188 -9.42 -41.50 -32.13
CA GLU A 188 -8.97 -42.22 -30.92
C GLU A 188 -10.07 -42.31 -29.89
N ILE A 189 -10.76 -41.19 -29.66
CA ILE A 189 -11.91 -41.09 -28.74
C ILE A 189 -13.04 -42.03 -29.18
N ALA A 190 -13.36 -42.05 -30.48
CA ALA A 190 -14.39 -42.93 -31.02
C ALA A 190 -14.04 -44.41 -30.83
N ILE A 191 -12.82 -44.82 -31.15
CA ILE A 191 -12.36 -46.19 -30.96
C ILE A 191 -12.43 -46.59 -29.46
N ARG A 192 -12.04 -45.72 -28.55
CA ARG A 192 -12.12 -46.00 -27.12
C ARG A 192 -13.58 -46.09 -26.63
N LYS A 193 -14.49 -45.25 -27.15
CA LYS A 193 -15.92 -45.32 -26.82
C LYS A 193 -16.52 -46.68 -27.28
N VAL A 194 -16.22 -47.13 -28.48
CA VAL A 194 -16.68 -48.42 -29.00
C VAL A 194 -16.15 -49.58 -28.14
N ASN A 195 -14.94 -49.42 -27.55
CA ASN A 195 -14.34 -50.39 -26.64
C ASN A 195 -14.79 -50.19 -25.15
N GLY A 196 -15.86 -49.44 -24.92
CA GLY A 196 -16.48 -49.32 -23.61
C GLY A 196 -15.85 -48.29 -22.68
N ALA A 197 -15.00 -47.38 -23.17
CA ALA A 197 -14.46 -46.29 -22.34
C ALA A 197 -15.56 -45.32 -21.90
N THR A 198 -15.60 -45.01 -20.61
CA THR A 198 -16.54 -44.05 -20.05
C THR A 198 -16.14 -42.63 -20.42
N ALA A 199 -17.13 -41.72 -20.47
CA ALA A 199 -16.89 -40.29 -20.70
C ALA A 199 -15.85 -39.73 -19.72
N TRP A 200 -15.89 -40.17 -18.46
CA TRP A 200 -14.93 -39.76 -17.42
C TRP A 200 -13.48 -40.17 -17.74
N SER A 201 -13.26 -41.36 -18.33
CA SER A 201 -11.93 -41.77 -18.77
C SER A 201 -11.34 -40.88 -19.85
N ILE A 202 -12.19 -40.43 -20.80
CA ILE A 202 -11.80 -39.51 -21.87
C ILE A 202 -11.49 -38.11 -21.30
N LEU A 203 -12.36 -37.62 -20.39
CA LEU A 203 -12.18 -36.34 -19.71
C LEU A 203 -10.85 -36.30 -18.93
N LYS A 204 -10.55 -37.38 -18.18
CA LYS A 204 -9.31 -37.51 -17.41
C LYS A 204 -8.07 -37.49 -18.33
N MET A 205 -8.13 -38.11 -19.49
CA MET A 205 -7.05 -38.10 -20.48
C MET A 205 -6.75 -36.69 -20.99
N ILE A 206 -7.78 -35.97 -21.44
CA ILE A 206 -7.64 -34.60 -21.97
C ILE A 206 -7.15 -33.65 -20.88
N SER A 207 -7.73 -33.75 -19.68
CA SER A 207 -7.33 -32.92 -18.54
C SER A 207 -5.86 -33.16 -18.15
N LYS A 208 -5.38 -34.42 -18.23
CA LYS A 208 -3.98 -34.75 -17.93
C LYS A 208 -3.03 -34.07 -18.92
N ASP A 209 -3.33 -34.11 -20.23
CA ASP A 209 -2.47 -33.52 -21.25
C ASP A 209 -2.40 -31.98 -21.11
N ILE A 210 -3.53 -31.35 -20.82
CA ILE A 210 -3.56 -29.90 -20.56
C ILE A 210 -2.82 -29.53 -19.29
N SER A 211 -2.93 -30.38 -18.23
CA SER A 211 -2.20 -30.15 -16.98
C SER A 211 -0.69 -30.18 -17.17
N TYR A 212 -0.16 -30.99 -18.05
CA TYR A 212 1.27 -31.02 -18.38
C TYR A 212 1.78 -29.69 -18.94
N ILE A 213 0.93 -28.93 -19.63
CA ILE A 213 1.28 -27.61 -20.17
C ILE A 213 0.97 -26.52 -19.13
N ALA A 214 -0.17 -26.62 -18.44
CA ALA A 214 -0.65 -25.61 -17.50
C ALA A 214 0.22 -25.50 -16.24
N ILE A 215 0.64 -26.64 -15.66
CA ILE A 215 1.39 -26.64 -14.39
C ILE A 215 2.74 -25.89 -14.52
N PRO A 216 3.60 -26.17 -15.51
CA PRO A 216 4.84 -25.40 -15.70
C PRO A 216 4.59 -23.91 -15.92
N ALA A 217 3.57 -23.57 -16.73
CA ALA A 217 3.22 -22.18 -16.99
C ALA A 217 2.77 -21.44 -15.71
N ILE A 218 1.96 -22.09 -14.87
CA ILE A 218 1.51 -21.56 -13.58
C ILE A 218 2.71 -21.37 -12.62
N VAL A 219 3.62 -22.35 -12.56
CA VAL A 219 4.81 -22.26 -11.72
C VAL A 219 5.69 -21.07 -12.13
N ILE A 220 5.94 -20.90 -13.42
CA ILE A 220 6.72 -19.76 -13.93
C ILE A 220 5.98 -18.46 -13.61
N GLY A 221 4.67 -18.37 -13.92
CA GLY A 221 3.87 -17.20 -13.62
C GLY A 221 3.82 -16.83 -12.15
N MET A 222 3.67 -17.82 -11.25
CA MET A 222 3.70 -17.64 -9.81
C MET A 222 5.06 -17.12 -9.34
N THR A 223 6.16 -17.65 -9.89
CA THR A 223 7.51 -17.20 -9.55
C THR A 223 7.73 -15.75 -9.94
N VAL A 224 7.37 -15.38 -11.17
CA VAL A 224 7.46 -13.99 -11.64
C VAL A 224 6.58 -13.06 -10.80
N ALA A 225 5.34 -13.46 -10.50
CA ALA A 225 4.41 -12.69 -9.67
C ALA A 225 4.96 -12.48 -8.25
N TYR A 226 5.58 -13.51 -7.66
CA TYR A 226 6.18 -13.41 -6.33
C TYR A 226 7.33 -12.39 -6.30
N TYR A 227 8.30 -12.50 -7.20
CA TYR A 227 9.43 -11.56 -7.23
C TYR A 227 9.00 -10.13 -7.59
N SER A 228 8.09 -9.97 -8.54
CA SER A 228 7.59 -8.63 -8.91
C SER A 228 6.76 -8.01 -7.79
N GLY A 229 5.91 -8.82 -7.13
CA GLY A 229 5.06 -8.37 -6.02
C GLY A 229 5.87 -7.99 -4.79
N THR A 230 6.86 -8.81 -4.40
CA THR A 230 7.74 -8.50 -3.27
C THR A 230 8.59 -7.27 -3.53
N GLY A 231 9.17 -7.14 -4.73
CA GLY A 231 9.94 -5.95 -5.10
C GLY A 231 9.11 -4.67 -5.17
N TRP A 232 7.82 -4.77 -5.52
CA TRP A 232 6.91 -3.64 -5.45
C TRP A 232 6.55 -3.26 -4.00
N LEU A 233 6.35 -4.27 -3.14
CA LEU A 233 6.05 -4.07 -1.72
C LEU A 233 7.21 -3.44 -0.94
N GLU A 234 8.45 -3.66 -1.36
CA GLU A 234 9.62 -3.06 -0.73
C GLU A 234 9.61 -1.52 -0.78
N LYS A 235 8.84 -0.94 -1.70
CA LYS A 235 8.67 0.51 -1.80
C LYS A 235 7.74 1.10 -0.72
N PHE A 236 7.01 0.26 0.01
CA PHE A 236 6.08 0.70 1.06
C PHE A 236 6.71 0.56 2.44
N THR A 237 6.49 1.55 3.30
CA THR A 237 6.98 1.54 4.69
C THR A 237 6.25 0.52 5.53
N GLU A 238 4.91 0.47 5.39
CA GLU A 238 4.10 -0.55 6.04
C GLU A 238 3.85 -1.69 5.05
N LYS A 239 4.54 -2.79 5.27
CA LYS A 239 4.43 -3.99 4.43
C LYS A 239 3.30 -4.86 4.95
N ALA A 240 2.24 -5.02 4.16
CA ALA A 240 1.30 -6.10 4.43
C ALA A 240 2.05 -7.44 4.33
N PRO A 241 1.88 -8.36 5.29
CA PRO A 241 2.54 -9.66 5.24
C PRO A 241 1.92 -10.51 4.13
N ILE A 242 2.39 -10.31 2.89
CA ILE A 242 1.98 -11.14 1.76
C ILE A 242 2.76 -12.46 1.84
N GLY A 243 2.18 -13.44 2.50
CA GLY A 243 2.75 -14.77 2.62
C GLY A 243 2.69 -15.53 1.28
N PHE A 244 3.60 -16.47 1.10
CA PHE A 244 3.63 -17.41 -0.03
C PHE A 244 2.25 -18.07 -0.31
N PHE A 245 1.44 -18.27 0.73
CA PHE A 245 0.10 -18.88 0.62
C PHE A 245 -0.87 -18.10 -0.26
N ILE A 246 -0.75 -16.77 -0.36
CA ILE A 246 -1.62 -15.94 -1.23
C ILE A 246 -1.33 -16.24 -2.70
N PHE A 247 -0.05 -16.36 -3.07
CA PHE A 247 0.35 -16.72 -4.43
C PHE A 247 -0.05 -18.16 -4.77
N LEU A 248 0.10 -19.08 -3.81
CA LEU A 248 -0.35 -20.46 -3.97
C LEU A 248 -1.87 -20.54 -4.16
N ALA A 249 -2.66 -19.79 -3.39
CA ALA A 249 -4.10 -19.73 -3.53
C ALA A 249 -4.52 -19.18 -4.91
N GLY A 250 -3.85 -18.12 -5.39
CA GLY A 250 -4.05 -17.59 -6.74
C GLY A 250 -3.72 -18.61 -7.84
N ALA A 251 -2.59 -19.30 -7.72
CA ALA A 251 -2.19 -20.35 -8.63
C ALA A 251 -3.21 -21.52 -8.66
N MET A 252 -3.68 -21.94 -7.50
CA MET A 252 -4.73 -22.97 -7.38
C MET A 252 -6.04 -22.52 -8.01
N MET A 253 -6.44 -21.27 -7.80
CA MET A 253 -7.65 -20.70 -8.41
C MET A 253 -7.57 -20.73 -9.94
N VAL A 254 -6.46 -20.28 -10.51
CA VAL A 254 -6.23 -20.30 -11.96
C VAL A 254 -6.24 -21.75 -12.48
N TYR A 255 -5.59 -22.69 -11.80
CA TYR A 255 -5.60 -24.10 -12.20
C TYR A 255 -7.00 -24.70 -12.19
N VAL A 256 -7.80 -24.43 -11.16
CA VAL A 256 -9.20 -24.88 -11.09
C VAL A 256 -10.04 -24.29 -12.24
N LEU A 257 -9.86 -23.02 -12.58
CA LEU A 257 -10.54 -22.40 -13.72
C LEU A 257 -10.16 -23.07 -15.04
N ILE A 258 -8.88 -23.36 -15.26
CA ILE A 258 -8.39 -24.08 -16.45
C ILE A 258 -9.06 -25.45 -16.54
N ILE A 259 -9.02 -26.24 -15.49
CA ILE A 259 -9.62 -27.58 -15.47
C ILE A 259 -11.15 -27.53 -15.66
N ALA A 260 -11.84 -26.60 -14.99
CA ALA A 260 -13.28 -26.41 -15.17
C ALA A 260 -13.64 -26.10 -16.63
N CYS A 261 -12.88 -25.23 -17.28
CA CYS A 261 -13.06 -24.85 -18.68
C CYS A 261 -12.87 -26.07 -19.63
N VAL A 262 -11.83 -26.86 -19.38
CA VAL A 262 -11.54 -28.10 -20.14
C VAL A 262 -12.61 -29.13 -19.94
N LEU A 263 -13.03 -29.38 -18.71
CA LEU A 263 -14.09 -30.34 -18.39
C LEU A 263 -15.41 -29.94 -19.04
N TYR A 264 -15.78 -28.68 -18.97
CA TYR A 264 -16.99 -28.16 -19.63
C TYR A 264 -16.99 -28.45 -21.13
N ARG A 265 -15.89 -28.13 -21.82
CA ARG A 265 -15.77 -28.31 -23.25
C ARG A 265 -15.73 -29.79 -23.64
N ALA A 266 -14.94 -30.58 -22.98
CA ALA A 266 -14.83 -32.02 -23.23
C ALA A 266 -16.13 -32.76 -22.95
N TRP A 267 -16.90 -32.32 -21.91
CA TRP A 267 -18.23 -32.86 -21.63
C TRP A 267 -19.22 -32.53 -22.75
N ALA A 268 -19.22 -31.29 -23.25
CA ALA A 268 -20.06 -30.86 -24.36
C ALA A 268 -19.82 -31.70 -25.64
N VAL A 269 -18.55 -31.96 -25.98
CA VAL A 269 -18.17 -32.82 -27.14
C VAL A 269 -18.48 -34.29 -26.87
N SER A 270 -18.32 -34.77 -25.65
CA SER A 270 -18.62 -36.18 -25.30
C SER A 270 -20.12 -36.48 -25.38
N ASN A 271 -20.99 -35.48 -25.18
CA ASN A 271 -22.44 -35.64 -25.27
C ASN A 271 -23.02 -35.34 -26.69
N SER A 272 -22.24 -34.77 -27.59
CA SER A 272 -22.68 -34.66 -28.97
C SER A 272 -22.74 -36.03 -29.64
N ASN A 273 -23.82 -36.30 -30.36
CA ASN A 273 -24.05 -37.56 -31.08
C ASN A 273 -22.96 -37.74 -32.15
N PRO A 274 -22.33 -38.92 -32.29
CA PRO A 274 -21.32 -39.17 -33.32
C PRO A 274 -21.90 -39.34 -34.72
N VAL A 275 -23.21 -39.08 -34.95
CA VAL A 275 -23.91 -39.33 -36.20
C VAL A 275 -24.26 -38.04 -36.94
N ASP A 276 -24.04 -36.89 -36.37
CA ASP A 276 -24.11 -35.57 -36.99
C ASP A 276 -22.66 -35.08 -37.26
#